data_7cdc7faf3e1b65c70e0ebe2dfcc903ca
#
_entry.id   7cdc7faf3e1b65c70e0ebe2dfcc903ca
#
_cell.length_a   1.000
_cell.length_b   1.000
_cell.length_c   1.000
_cell.angle_alpha   90.00
_cell.angle_beta   90.00
_cell.angle_gamma   90.00
#
_symmetry.space_group_name_H-M   'P 1'
#
loop_
_entity.id
_entity.type
_entity.pdbx_description
1 polymer ?
#
loop_
_entity_poly.entity_id
_entity_poly.type
_entity_poly.pdbx_seq_one_letter_code
_entity_poly.pdbx_strand_id
1 'polypeptide(L)'
;GDLTQQYPTLPSDECARILDYPVPFSIFDENEPSKLDESFRRINTGGRTLSKQDVRQAGALGVIPETINEVAMYIRKDGSHSNVVDLRYMKNISLSNKGLNYGINLNEVFWAKHGVITYANLRMSRDEELIAHLIACMAAPDTAQTTAHYLDKIYRSDSAESEDLAKQINKHNKGILIKQFCFVFEELKKAIEFDGAEFKNIVFNGQPNQVTQVYQIPFMAMDEALLARKLRVANYQNLQSSITGVYESHLRALSSEEQWTATDRRNLSKAIFGLISKNFTPKAGSDQNLAGWVASLENTLNTSKTEQVCYDFKMGFAQITGAEKPFLPAVVSKIVKTLTAMTNTKPGECFVIVGVAEREADALAHADHYGEHAIKYSDFYITGIDQEAAKYHGSL
;
A
#
# COMPACT_ATOMS: atom_id res chain seq x y z
N GLY A 1 15.22 -7.18 30.82
CA GLY A 1 14.35 -8.27 31.26
C GLY A 1 14.81 -9.57 30.65
N ASP A 2 14.89 -10.63 31.44
CA ASP A 2 15.34 -11.94 30.98
C ASP A 2 14.40 -12.47 29.88
N LEU A 3 14.95 -12.76 28.73
CA LEU A 3 14.25 -13.39 27.63
C LEU A 3 14.13 -14.88 27.92
N THR A 4 12.92 -15.33 28.23
CA THR A 4 12.64 -16.75 28.49
C THR A 4 12.30 -17.43 27.17
N GLN A 5 12.99 -18.51 26.83
CA GLN A 5 12.64 -19.32 25.67
C GLN A 5 11.28 -19.99 25.89
N GLN A 6 10.45 -19.99 24.85
CA GLN A 6 9.23 -20.82 24.81
C GLN A 6 9.55 -22.17 24.17
N TYR A 7 8.81 -23.21 24.56
CA TYR A 7 8.99 -24.55 24.01
C TYR A 7 8.84 -24.58 22.48
N PRO A 8 9.68 -25.34 21.74
CA PRO A 8 10.80 -26.12 22.25
C PRO A 8 12.00 -25.24 22.65
N THR A 9 12.54 -25.48 23.83
CA THR A 9 13.73 -24.78 24.31
C THR A 9 14.98 -25.42 23.72
N LEU A 10 15.94 -24.60 23.30
CA LEU A 10 17.27 -25.07 22.92
C LEU A 10 18.10 -25.38 24.17
N PRO A 11 18.88 -26.46 24.17
CA PRO A 11 19.87 -26.72 25.22
C PRO A 11 20.85 -25.54 25.36
N SER A 12 21.33 -25.30 26.59
CA SER A 12 22.21 -24.17 26.89
C SER A 12 23.52 -24.19 26.07
N ASP A 13 24.02 -25.37 25.73
CA ASP A 13 25.22 -25.54 24.91
C ASP A 13 24.97 -25.20 23.43
N GLU A 14 23.79 -25.42 22.91
CA GLU A 14 23.38 -24.99 21.58
C GLU A 14 23.20 -23.47 21.53
N CYS A 15 22.60 -22.88 22.55
CA CYS A 15 22.49 -21.43 22.68
C CYS A 15 23.89 -20.79 22.74
N ALA A 16 24.80 -21.33 23.52
CA ALA A 16 26.19 -20.85 23.60
C ALA A 16 26.87 -20.91 22.23
N ARG A 17 26.73 -22.02 21.49
CA ARG A 17 27.31 -22.16 20.14
C ARG A 17 26.75 -21.14 19.15
N ILE A 18 25.49 -20.78 19.27
CA ILE A 18 24.89 -19.75 18.43
C ILE A 18 25.44 -18.37 18.78
N LEU A 19 25.57 -18.06 20.07
CA LEU A 19 26.09 -16.78 20.55
C LEU A 19 27.59 -16.63 20.27
N ASP A 20 28.35 -17.71 20.34
CA ASP A 20 29.80 -17.74 20.12
C ASP A 20 30.13 -17.90 18.61
N TYR A 21 29.14 -17.99 17.72
CA TYR A 21 29.40 -18.13 16.30
C TYR A 21 30.07 -16.88 15.73
N PRO A 22 31.29 -16.98 15.22
CA PRO A 22 31.99 -15.83 14.67
C PRO A 22 31.35 -15.44 13.32
N VAL A 23 30.80 -14.24 13.25
CA VAL A 23 30.30 -13.67 11.99
C VAL A 23 31.41 -12.80 11.38
N PRO A 24 32.03 -13.22 10.27
CA PRO A 24 33.05 -12.39 9.61
C PRO A 24 32.39 -11.20 8.93
N PHE A 25 32.89 -9.99 9.16
CA PHE A 25 32.49 -8.77 8.51
C PHE A 25 33.59 -8.27 7.60
N SER A 26 33.22 -7.85 6.39
CA SER A 26 34.05 -7.04 5.51
C SER A 26 33.50 -5.64 5.47
N ILE A 27 34.28 -4.67 5.93
CA ILE A 27 33.92 -3.26 5.95
C ILE A 27 34.56 -2.60 4.74
N PHE A 28 33.76 -1.96 3.91
CA PHE A 28 34.22 -1.16 2.78
C PHE A 28 33.93 0.31 3.11
N ASP A 29 35.00 1.11 3.12
CA ASP A 29 34.92 2.55 3.32
C ASP A 29 34.74 3.23 1.94
N GLU A 30 33.54 3.12 1.41
CA GLU A 30 33.16 3.70 0.10
C GLU A 30 31.79 4.35 0.21
N ASN A 31 31.73 5.61 -0.18
CA ASN A 31 30.51 6.44 -0.14
C ASN A 31 29.85 6.59 -1.52
N GLU A 32 30.47 6.07 -2.58
CA GLU A 32 29.92 6.18 -3.93
C GLU A 32 28.99 5.00 -4.24
N PRO A 33 27.66 5.24 -4.45
CA PRO A 33 26.67 4.16 -4.61
C PRO A 33 27.00 3.17 -5.73
N SER A 34 27.59 3.64 -6.84
CA SER A 34 27.99 2.79 -7.97
C SER A 34 29.07 1.79 -7.61
N LYS A 35 30.03 2.20 -6.80
CA LYS A 35 31.13 1.33 -6.34
C LYS A 35 30.67 0.36 -5.26
N LEU A 36 29.72 0.76 -4.42
CA LEU A 36 29.09 -0.13 -3.46
C LEU A 36 28.34 -1.26 -4.19
N ASP A 37 27.54 -0.93 -5.21
CA ASP A 37 26.83 -1.91 -6.02
C ASP A 37 27.80 -2.88 -6.74
N GLU A 38 28.88 -2.37 -7.32
CA GLU A 38 29.90 -3.21 -7.95
C GLU A 38 30.61 -4.14 -6.96
N SER A 39 30.98 -3.63 -5.78
CA SER A 39 31.61 -4.41 -4.72
C SER A 39 30.69 -5.51 -4.22
N PHE A 40 29.40 -5.20 -4.01
CA PHE A 40 28.38 -6.16 -3.64
C PHE A 40 28.21 -7.26 -4.68
N ARG A 41 28.15 -6.90 -5.96
CA ARG A 41 28.10 -7.88 -7.06
C ARG A 41 29.31 -8.80 -7.10
N ARG A 42 30.52 -8.25 -6.91
CA ARG A 42 31.77 -9.03 -6.91
C ARG A 42 31.83 -10.04 -5.76
N ILE A 43 31.40 -9.65 -4.57
CA ILE A 43 31.34 -10.54 -3.40
C ILE A 43 30.39 -11.71 -3.65
N ASN A 44 29.23 -11.43 -4.29
CA ASN A 44 28.21 -12.45 -4.54
C ASN A 44 28.50 -13.35 -5.75
N THR A 45 29.48 -13.03 -6.61
CA THR A 45 29.87 -13.90 -7.74
C THR A 45 30.55 -15.21 -7.31
N GLY A 46 31.08 -15.30 -6.10
CA GLY A 46 31.71 -16.50 -5.56
C GLY A 46 30.81 -17.42 -4.73
N GLY A 47 29.56 -17.02 -4.46
CA GLY A 47 28.59 -17.71 -3.62
C GLY A 47 27.36 -18.22 -4.36
N ARG A 48 26.24 -18.40 -3.63
CA ARG A 48 24.95 -18.67 -4.23
C ARG A 48 24.52 -17.46 -5.06
N THR A 49 24.34 -17.64 -6.34
CA THR A 49 23.91 -16.54 -7.24
C THR A 49 22.61 -15.93 -6.75
N LEU A 50 22.64 -14.66 -6.45
CA LEU A 50 21.44 -13.89 -6.14
C LEU A 50 20.54 -13.76 -7.37
N SER A 51 19.24 -13.71 -7.16
CA SER A 51 18.32 -13.36 -8.22
C SER A 51 18.53 -11.91 -8.66
N LYS A 52 18.03 -11.55 -9.85
CA LYS A 52 18.05 -10.16 -10.32
C LYS A 52 17.33 -9.23 -9.34
N GLN A 53 16.26 -9.71 -8.71
CA GLN A 53 15.50 -8.92 -7.75
C GLN A 53 16.25 -8.73 -6.43
N ASP A 54 16.92 -9.77 -5.93
CA ASP A 54 17.76 -9.64 -4.74
C ASP A 54 18.89 -8.62 -4.96
N VAL A 55 19.48 -8.60 -6.17
CA VAL A 55 20.50 -7.60 -6.55
C VAL A 55 19.93 -6.18 -6.61
N ARG A 56 18.69 -6.02 -7.13
CA ARG A 56 18.02 -4.70 -7.14
C ARG A 56 17.75 -4.20 -5.72
N GLN A 57 17.23 -5.08 -4.86
CA GLN A 57 16.89 -4.72 -3.47
C GLN A 57 18.11 -4.39 -2.63
N ALA A 58 19.20 -5.12 -2.79
CA ALA A 58 20.36 -5.01 -1.91
C ALA A 58 21.10 -3.67 -1.97
N GLY A 59 20.99 -2.94 -3.08
CA GLY A 59 21.60 -1.61 -3.25
C GLY A 59 20.60 -0.47 -3.20
N ALA A 60 19.31 -0.75 -3.13
CA ALA A 60 18.28 0.26 -3.28
C ALA A 60 17.83 0.83 -1.93
N LEU A 61 17.92 2.14 -1.80
CA LEU A 61 17.42 2.90 -0.66
C LEU A 61 16.30 3.83 -1.13
N GLY A 62 15.33 4.09 -0.23
CA GLY A 62 14.29 5.07 -0.46
C GLY A 62 12.88 4.50 -0.59
N VAL A 63 11.94 5.36 -0.95
CA VAL A 63 10.50 5.09 -0.86
C VAL A 63 10.02 3.94 -1.74
N ILE A 64 10.64 3.71 -2.91
CA ILE A 64 10.21 2.65 -3.83
C ILE A 64 10.49 1.26 -3.25
N PRO A 65 11.76 0.88 -2.94
CA PRO A 65 12.05 -0.43 -2.37
C PRO A 65 11.36 -0.65 -1.02
N GLU A 66 11.23 0.39 -0.18
CA GLU A 66 10.49 0.31 1.08
C GLU A 66 9.00 -0.03 0.84
N THR A 67 8.34 0.64 -0.10
CA THR A 67 6.93 0.38 -0.43
C THR A 67 6.73 -1.05 -0.92
N ILE A 68 7.60 -1.51 -1.82
CA ILE A 68 7.52 -2.86 -2.38
C ILE A 68 7.75 -3.91 -1.30
N ASN A 69 8.75 -3.70 -0.44
CA ASN A 69 9.06 -4.60 0.65
C ASN A 69 7.91 -4.70 1.67
N GLU A 70 7.34 -3.58 2.10
CA GLU A 70 6.21 -3.58 3.04
C GLU A 70 5.00 -4.35 2.49
N VAL A 71 4.68 -4.21 1.20
CA VAL A 71 3.62 -4.99 0.55
C VAL A 71 3.98 -6.46 0.46
N ALA A 72 5.24 -6.80 0.11
CA ALA A 72 5.70 -8.18 0.06
C ALA A 72 5.60 -8.87 1.42
N MET A 73 6.02 -8.18 2.48
CA MET A 73 5.91 -8.65 3.87
C MET A 73 4.46 -8.93 4.25
N TYR A 74 3.55 -8.00 3.92
CA TYR A 74 2.11 -8.18 4.16
C TYR A 74 1.57 -9.47 3.50
N ILE A 75 1.86 -9.67 2.22
CA ILE A 75 1.35 -10.82 1.46
C ILE A 75 2.00 -12.14 1.90
N ARG A 76 3.29 -12.12 2.21
CA ARG A 76 4.03 -13.27 2.74
C ARG A 76 3.69 -13.59 4.18
N LYS A 77 3.00 -12.70 4.89
CA LYS A 77 2.79 -12.72 6.35
C LYS A 77 4.13 -12.79 7.09
N ASP A 78 5.09 -12.03 6.58
CA ASP A 78 6.44 -11.94 7.14
C ASP A 78 6.41 -11.09 8.42
N GLY A 79 6.99 -11.60 9.49
CA GLY A 79 7.06 -10.91 10.78
C GLY A 79 8.28 -10.01 10.96
N SER A 80 9.14 -9.88 9.95
CA SER A 80 10.41 -9.14 10.04
C SER A 80 10.25 -7.65 9.75
N HIS A 81 9.27 -6.99 10.38
CA HIS A 81 8.92 -5.58 10.10
C HIS A 81 9.97 -4.53 10.49
N SER A 82 11.05 -4.91 11.16
CA SER A 82 12.06 -3.97 11.64
C SER A 82 13.45 -4.60 11.63
N ASN A 83 14.46 -3.76 11.73
CA ASN A 83 15.84 -4.20 11.89
C ASN A 83 16.07 -5.02 13.18
N VAL A 84 15.10 -4.99 14.10
CA VAL A 84 15.10 -5.78 15.33
C VAL A 84 13.85 -6.64 15.32
N VAL A 85 14.00 -7.91 15.02
CA VAL A 85 12.91 -8.89 15.03
C VAL A 85 12.80 -9.50 16.42
N ASP A 86 11.62 -9.37 17.04
CA ASP A 86 11.29 -10.05 18.28
C ASP A 86 11.44 -11.59 18.08
N LEU A 87 12.08 -12.27 19.00
CA LEU A 87 12.36 -13.71 18.91
C LEU A 87 11.13 -14.56 18.56
N ARG A 88 9.94 -14.18 19.05
CA ARG A 88 8.67 -14.84 18.71
C ARG A 88 8.31 -14.80 17.23
N TYR A 89 8.82 -13.80 16.48
CA TYR A 89 8.56 -13.64 15.04
C TYR A 89 9.66 -14.20 14.15
N MET A 90 10.82 -14.56 14.70
CA MET A 90 11.95 -15.11 13.92
C MET A 90 11.56 -16.36 13.12
N LYS A 91 10.60 -17.14 13.61
CA LYS A 91 10.05 -18.28 12.88
C LYS A 91 9.41 -17.93 11.55
N ASN A 92 9.03 -16.66 11.33
CA ASN A 92 8.34 -16.19 10.14
C ASN A 92 9.28 -15.55 9.10
N ILE A 93 10.59 -15.47 9.35
CA ILE A 93 11.53 -14.83 8.42
C ILE A 93 12.15 -15.78 7.39
N SER A 94 12.00 -17.08 7.57
CA SER A 94 12.55 -18.08 6.66
C SER A 94 11.51 -18.61 5.70
N LEU A 95 11.80 -18.57 4.39
CA LEU A 95 10.92 -19.12 3.36
C LEU A 95 11.19 -20.62 3.16
N SER A 96 10.18 -21.45 3.44
CA SER A 96 10.28 -22.90 3.28
C SER A 96 8.98 -23.51 2.73
N ASN A 97 9.09 -24.51 1.88
CA ASN A 97 7.96 -25.36 1.46
C ASN A 97 7.87 -26.66 2.24
N LYS A 98 8.70 -26.84 3.27
CA LYS A 98 8.61 -27.96 4.20
C LYS A 98 7.71 -27.53 5.35
N GLY A 99 6.90 -28.42 5.84
CA GLY A 99 6.08 -28.20 7.05
C GLY A 99 6.95 -28.16 8.30
N LEU A 100 7.80 -27.13 8.41
CA LEU A 100 8.61 -26.88 9.57
C LEU A 100 7.78 -26.11 10.62
N ASN A 101 8.14 -26.25 11.88
CA ASN A 101 7.51 -25.48 12.96
C ASN A 101 7.95 -24.01 12.98
N TYR A 102 8.75 -23.60 12.03
CA TYR A 102 9.26 -22.24 11.86
C TYR A 102 9.35 -21.89 10.37
N GLY A 103 9.43 -20.61 10.08
CA GLY A 103 9.51 -20.07 8.73
C GLY A 103 8.15 -19.81 8.09
N ILE A 104 8.18 -19.10 6.99
CA ILE A 104 7.00 -18.83 6.16
C ILE A 104 6.76 -20.05 5.28
N ASN A 105 5.59 -20.65 5.40
CA ASN A 105 5.20 -21.76 4.54
C ASN A 105 4.82 -21.21 3.16
N LEU A 106 5.66 -21.47 2.17
CA LEU A 106 5.45 -21.02 0.80
C LEU A 106 4.12 -21.50 0.20
N ASN A 107 3.61 -22.66 0.65
CA ASN A 107 2.33 -23.19 0.17
C ASN A 107 1.13 -22.34 0.60
N GLU A 108 1.29 -21.52 1.65
CA GLU A 108 0.24 -20.66 2.19
C GLU A 108 0.35 -19.22 1.66
N VAL A 109 1.47 -18.86 1.02
CA VAL A 109 1.61 -17.56 0.36
C VAL A 109 0.65 -17.52 -0.83
N PHE A 110 -0.24 -16.55 -0.85
CA PHE A 110 -1.35 -16.45 -1.81
C PHE A 110 -0.92 -16.74 -3.26
N TRP A 111 0.11 -16.08 -3.75
CA TRP A 111 0.52 -16.26 -5.16
C TRP A 111 1.09 -17.63 -5.48
N ALA A 112 1.76 -18.28 -4.52
CA ALA A 112 2.22 -19.65 -4.69
C ALA A 112 1.06 -20.64 -4.58
N LYS A 113 0.18 -20.46 -3.60
CA LYS A 113 -1.04 -21.25 -3.38
C LYS A 113 -1.92 -21.27 -4.65
N HIS A 114 -2.08 -20.11 -5.29
CA HIS A 114 -2.94 -19.93 -6.45
C HIS A 114 -2.22 -20.11 -7.81
N GLY A 115 -0.96 -20.55 -7.80
CA GLY A 115 -0.18 -20.83 -9.00
C GLY A 115 0.18 -19.58 -9.84
N VAL A 116 0.08 -18.37 -9.25
CA VAL A 116 0.48 -17.10 -9.90
C VAL A 116 1.99 -17.03 -10.02
N ILE A 117 2.71 -17.47 -8.99
CA ILE A 117 4.17 -17.54 -8.95
C ILE A 117 4.58 -18.93 -8.48
N THR A 118 5.60 -19.52 -9.09
CA THR A 118 6.14 -20.81 -8.62
C THR A 118 6.94 -20.64 -7.32
N TYR A 119 7.07 -21.71 -6.54
CA TYR A 119 7.89 -21.71 -5.32
C TYR A 119 9.35 -21.30 -5.57
N ALA A 120 9.92 -21.75 -6.70
CA ALA A 120 11.28 -21.39 -7.09
C ALA A 120 11.38 -19.88 -7.35
N ASN A 121 10.41 -19.31 -8.05
CA ASN A 121 10.35 -17.87 -8.34
C ASN A 121 10.07 -17.05 -7.08
N LEU A 122 9.25 -17.53 -6.15
CA LEU A 122 9.00 -16.85 -4.88
C LEU A 122 10.28 -16.77 -4.02
N ARG A 123 11.09 -17.85 -4.02
CA ARG A 123 12.42 -17.84 -3.36
C ARG A 123 13.44 -16.93 -4.05
N MET A 124 13.20 -16.53 -5.27
CA MET A 124 13.99 -15.56 -6.02
C MET A 124 13.39 -14.15 -5.99
N SER A 125 12.49 -13.89 -5.02
CA SER A 125 11.83 -12.59 -4.80
C SER A 125 11.08 -12.06 -6.04
N ARG A 126 10.60 -12.94 -6.93
CA ARG A 126 9.85 -12.54 -8.11
C ARG A 126 8.44 -12.01 -7.81
N ASP A 127 7.92 -12.25 -6.64
CA ASP A 127 6.72 -11.61 -6.13
C ASP A 127 6.93 -10.10 -5.93
N GLU A 128 8.14 -9.68 -5.54
CA GLU A 128 8.49 -8.26 -5.45
C GLU A 128 8.55 -7.59 -6.84
N GLU A 129 8.97 -8.32 -7.89
CA GLU A 129 8.86 -7.82 -9.26
C GLU A 129 7.39 -7.58 -9.66
N LEU A 130 6.49 -8.51 -9.30
CA LEU A 130 5.06 -8.36 -9.53
C LEU A 130 4.49 -7.17 -8.77
N ILE A 131 4.84 -7.03 -7.48
CA ILE A 131 4.43 -5.90 -6.64
C ILE A 131 4.94 -4.59 -7.25
N ALA A 132 6.20 -4.53 -7.66
CA ALA A 132 6.79 -3.33 -8.27
C ALA A 132 6.00 -2.86 -9.50
N HIS A 133 5.62 -3.79 -10.37
CA HIS A 133 4.77 -3.47 -11.52
C HIS A 133 3.40 -2.96 -11.12
N LEU A 134 2.74 -3.58 -10.13
CA LEU A 134 1.42 -3.18 -9.69
C LEU A 134 1.45 -1.84 -8.96
N ILE A 135 2.43 -1.60 -8.09
CA ILE A 135 2.64 -0.31 -7.42
C ILE A 135 2.91 0.80 -8.44
N ALA A 136 3.76 0.55 -9.44
CA ALA A 136 4.00 1.53 -10.50
C ALA A 136 2.73 1.85 -11.28
N CYS A 137 1.91 0.84 -11.62
CA CYS A 137 0.63 1.05 -12.29
C CYS A 137 -0.36 1.87 -11.44
N MET A 138 -0.40 1.66 -10.12
CA MET A 138 -1.28 2.42 -9.22
C MET A 138 -0.81 3.86 -9.00
N ALA A 139 0.50 4.05 -8.82
CA ALA A 139 1.07 5.37 -8.51
C ALA A 139 1.29 6.25 -9.75
N ALA A 140 1.65 5.65 -10.88
CA ALA A 140 2.04 6.34 -12.11
C ALA A 140 1.46 5.63 -13.37
N PRO A 141 0.12 5.55 -13.51
CA PRO A 141 -0.52 4.75 -14.56
C PRO A 141 -0.15 5.16 -15.98
N ASP A 142 0.23 6.41 -16.18
CA ASP A 142 0.58 6.93 -17.51
C ASP A 142 2.03 6.65 -17.92
N THR A 143 2.95 6.53 -16.96
CA THR A 143 4.40 6.37 -17.20
C THR A 143 4.91 4.98 -16.87
N ALA A 144 4.17 4.18 -16.06
CA ALA A 144 4.56 2.85 -15.66
C ALA A 144 4.75 1.92 -16.87
N GLN A 145 5.90 1.25 -16.91
CA GLN A 145 6.21 0.24 -17.90
C GLN A 145 6.25 -1.16 -17.28
N THR A 146 6.28 -2.18 -18.12
CA THR A 146 6.13 -3.59 -17.71
C THR A 146 7.35 -4.43 -18.02
N THR A 147 8.47 -3.79 -18.37
CA THR A 147 9.71 -4.46 -18.78
C THR A 147 10.66 -4.68 -17.61
N ALA A 148 11.51 -5.71 -17.69
CA ALA A 148 12.60 -5.92 -16.75
C ALA A 148 13.56 -4.70 -16.71
N HIS A 149 13.76 -4.04 -17.85
CA HIS A 149 14.58 -2.84 -17.93
C HIS A 149 13.99 -1.67 -17.14
N TYR A 150 12.66 -1.52 -17.13
CA TYR A 150 12.00 -0.53 -16.28
C TYR A 150 12.20 -0.83 -14.79
N LEU A 151 12.12 -2.11 -14.40
CA LEU A 151 12.46 -2.51 -13.02
C LEU A 151 13.91 -2.14 -12.68
N ASP A 152 14.88 -2.42 -13.57
CA ASP A 152 16.27 -2.06 -13.33
C ASP A 152 16.45 -0.56 -13.11
N LYS A 153 15.65 0.26 -13.80
CA LYS A 153 15.68 1.71 -13.68
C LYS A 153 15.03 2.23 -12.39
N ILE A 154 13.85 1.75 -12.00
CA ILE A 154 13.17 2.25 -10.80
C ILE A 154 13.90 1.92 -9.49
N TYR A 155 14.80 0.92 -9.51
CA TYR A 155 15.66 0.62 -8.37
C TYR A 155 17.00 1.40 -8.38
N ARG A 156 17.27 2.17 -9.39
CA ARG A 156 18.47 3.02 -9.49
C ARG A 156 18.12 4.45 -9.11
N SER A 157 18.69 4.93 -8.02
CA SER A 157 18.42 6.28 -7.49
C SER A 157 18.79 7.43 -8.44
N ASP A 158 19.66 7.17 -9.43
CA ASP A 158 20.14 8.14 -10.43
C ASP A 158 19.29 8.16 -11.72
N SER A 159 18.21 7.38 -11.79
CA SER A 159 17.37 7.31 -12.99
C SER A 159 16.15 8.23 -12.91
N ALA A 160 15.76 8.79 -14.05
CA ALA A 160 14.56 9.62 -14.16
C ALA A 160 13.28 8.86 -13.82
N GLU A 161 13.22 7.56 -14.15
CA GLU A 161 12.08 6.69 -13.83
C GLU A 161 11.95 6.45 -12.32
N SER A 162 13.07 6.34 -11.59
CA SER A 162 13.06 6.24 -10.14
C SER A 162 12.60 7.53 -9.50
N GLU A 163 13.11 8.67 -9.96
CA GLU A 163 12.72 9.98 -9.44
C GLU A 163 11.23 10.25 -9.66
N ASP A 164 10.71 9.99 -10.87
CA ASP A 164 9.29 10.17 -11.17
C ASP A 164 8.42 9.26 -10.31
N LEU A 165 8.70 7.96 -10.24
CA LEU A 165 7.92 7.03 -9.45
C LEU A 165 7.96 7.37 -7.95
N ALA A 166 9.12 7.73 -7.41
CA ALA A 166 9.26 8.15 -6.01
C ALA A 166 8.42 9.40 -5.71
N LYS A 167 8.43 10.38 -6.63
CA LYS A 167 7.59 11.58 -6.54
C LYS A 167 6.09 11.23 -6.54
N GLN A 168 5.66 10.31 -7.41
CA GLN A 168 4.27 9.88 -7.46
C GLN A 168 3.86 9.12 -6.18
N ILE A 169 4.70 8.20 -5.68
CA ILE A 169 4.43 7.49 -4.42
C ILE A 169 4.30 8.48 -3.26
N ASN A 170 5.20 9.45 -3.16
CA ASN A 170 5.14 10.49 -2.12
C ASN A 170 3.90 11.36 -2.26
N LYS A 171 3.49 11.71 -3.49
CA LYS A 171 2.27 12.47 -3.76
C LYS A 171 1.01 11.71 -3.32
N HIS A 172 0.98 10.39 -3.50
CA HIS A 172 -0.11 9.54 -3.02
C HIS A 172 -0.06 9.28 -1.52
N ASN A 173 1.02 9.60 -0.84
CA ASN A 173 1.41 9.13 0.48
C ASN A 173 1.67 7.60 0.50
N LYS A 174 2.92 7.22 0.81
CA LYS A 174 3.36 5.80 0.84
C LYS A 174 2.40 4.90 1.62
N GLY A 175 2.04 5.31 2.85
CA GLY A 175 1.18 4.51 3.73
C GLY A 175 -0.25 4.33 3.17
N ILE A 176 -0.79 5.36 2.50
CA ILE A 176 -2.09 5.28 1.84
C ILE A 176 -2.02 4.34 0.64
N LEU A 177 -1.00 4.47 -0.19
CA LEU A 177 -0.82 3.60 -1.36
C LEU A 177 -0.71 2.12 -0.97
N ILE A 178 0.04 1.80 0.10
CA ILE A 178 0.15 0.45 0.65
C ILE A 178 -1.22 -0.06 1.12
N LYS A 179 -1.96 0.75 1.90
CA LYS A 179 -3.32 0.39 2.36
C LYS A 179 -4.26 0.14 1.18
N GLN A 180 -4.21 0.98 0.15
CA GLN A 180 -5.00 0.83 -1.08
C GLN A 180 -4.64 -0.45 -1.82
N PHE A 181 -3.35 -0.73 -1.99
CA PHE A 181 -2.90 -1.98 -2.61
C PHE A 181 -3.41 -3.20 -1.85
N CYS A 182 -3.21 -3.23 -0.53
CA CYS A 182 -3.68 -4.33 0.32
C CYS A 182 -5.20 -4.48 0.25
N PHE A 183 -5.94 -3.39 0.21
CA PHE A 183 -7.39 -3.43 0.06
C PHE A 183 -7.82 -4.06 -1.27
N VAL A 184 -7.26 -3.62 -2.40
CA VAL A 184 -7.53 -4.21 -3.72
C VAL A 184 -7.15 -5.68 -3.76
N PHE A 185 -6.00 -6.03 -3.18
CA PHE A 185 -5.52 -7.40 -3.07
C PHE A 185 -6.50 -8.30 -2.29
N GLU A 186 -6.94 -7.87 -1.11
CA GLU A 186 -7.87 -8.65 -0.28
C GLU A 186 -9.25 -8.79 -0.93
N GLU A 187 -9.75 -7.78 -1.62
CA GLU A 187 -11.03 -7.87 -2.33
C GLU A 187 -10.95 -8.84 -3.53
N LEU A 188 -9.85 -8.80 -4.29
CA LEU A 188 -9.61 -9.77 -5.36
C LEU A 188 -9.43 -11.19 -4.81
N LYS A 189 -8.69 -11.32 -3.70
CA LYS A 189 -8.48 -12.60 -3.02
C LYS A 189 -9.80 -13.22 -2.56
N LYS A 190 -10.72 -12.45 -1.97
CA LYS A 190 -12.06 -12.93 -1.60
C LYS A 190 -12.84 -13.50 -2.80
N ALA A 191 -12.71 -12.88 -3.97
CA ALA A 191 -13.33 -13.38 -5.19
C ALA A 191 -12.68 -14.68 -5.66
N ILE A 192 -11.35 -14.75 -5.66
CA ILE A 192 -10.60 -15.94 -6.09
C ILE A 192 -10.85 -17.12 -5.14
N GLU A 193 -10.83 -16.90 -3.82
CA GLU A 193 -10.97 -17.94 -2.81
C GLU A 193 -12.44 -18.30 -2.48
N PHE A 194 -13.41 -17.76 -3.21
CA PHE A 194 -14.84 -17.91 -2.89
C PHE A 194 -15.29 -19.38 -2.79
N ASP A 195 -14.87 -20.21 -3.72
CA ASP A 195 -15.17 -21.66 -3.76
C ASP A 195 -13.95 -22.55 -3.48
N GLY A 196 -12.83 -21.95 -3.09
CA GLY A 196 -11.58 -22.65 -2.82
C GLY A 196 -10.77 -23.03 -4.06
N ALA A 197 -11.17 -22.59 -5.26
CA ALA A 197 -10.41 -22.84 -6.49
C ALA A 197 -9.11 -22.02 -6.52
N GLU A 198 -8.14 -22.48 -7.29
CA GLU A 198 -6.88 -21.75 -7.53
C GLU A 198 -7.04 -20.76 -8.68
N PHE A 199 -6.44 -19.58 -8.58
CA PHE A 199 -6.50 -18.53 -9.62
C PHE A 199 -6.18 -19.06 -11.01
N LYS A 200 -5.12 -19.88 -11.16
CA LYS A 200 -4.76 -20.45 -12.45
C LYS A 200 -5.89 -21.30 -13.05
N ASN A 201 -6.66 -22.00 -12.21
CA ASN A 201 -7.75 -22.88 -12.66
C ASN A 201 -9.04 -22.09 -12.94
N ILE A 202 -9.21 -20.93 -12.29
CA ILE A 202 -10.33 -20.02 -12.55
C ILE A 202 -10.13 -19.33 -13.90
N VAL A 203 -8.98 -18.71 -14.10
CA VAL A 203 -8.75 -17.81 -15.22
C VAL A 203 -8.47 -18.54 -16.53
N PHE A 204 -7.91 -19.77 -16.46
CA PHE A 204 -7.54 -20.60 -17.61
C PHE A 204 -8.44 -21.82 -17.72
N ASN A 205 -8.96 -22.05 -18.93
CA ASN A 205 -9.71 -23.29 -19.25
C ASN A 205 -8.81 -24.42 -19.77
N GLY A 206 -7.52 -24.14 -20.00
CA GLY A 206 -6.53 -25.04 -20.56
C GLY A 206 -5.23 -25.04 -19.79
N GLN A 207 -4.11 -25.16 -20.53
CA GLN A 207 -2.78 -25.08 -19.91
C GLN A 207 -2.49 -23.64 -19.50
N PRO A 208 -2.21 -23.38 -18.20
CA PRO A 208 -1.87 -22.05 -17.73
C PRO A 208 -0.58 -21.54 -18.36
N ASN A 209 -0.61 -20.37 -18.95
CA ASN A 209 0.55 -19.69 -19.51
C ASN A 209 0.61 -18.24 -19.01
N GLN A 210 1.81 -17.73 -18.79
CA GLN A 210 2.03 -16.34 -18.35
C GLN A 210 1.18 -15.91 -17.13
N VAL A 211 0.93 -16.81 -16.17
CA VAL A 211 -0.02 -16.62 -15.07
C VAL A 211 0.28 -15.36 -14.26
N THR A 212 1.56 -15.08 -14.00
CA THR A 212 2.00 -13.87 -13.29
C THR A 212 1.61 -12.59 -14.04
N GLN A 213 1.71 -12.60 -15.37
CA GLN A 213 1.34 -11.47 -16.20
C GLN A 213 -0.18 -11.29 -16.27
N VAL A 214 -0.90 -12.40 -16.40
CA VAL A 214 -2.36 -12.43 -16.44
C VAL A 214 -2.97 -11.95 -15.12
N TYR A 215 -2.36 -12.27 -13.97
CA TYR A 215 -2.82 -11.82 -12.65
C TYR A 215 -2.91 -10.28 -12.53
N GLN A 216 -2.03 -9.57 -13.22
CA GLN A 216 -2.03 -8.10 -13.16
C GLN A 216 -3.30 -7.49 -13.75
N ILE A 217 -3.92 -8.15 -14.72
CA ILE A 217 -5.09 -7.62 -15.43
C ILE A 217 -6.33 -7.51 -14.53
N PRO A 218 -6.81 -8.59 -13.88
CA PRO A 218 -7.92 -8.47 -12.93
C PRO A 218 -7.57 -7.60 -11.72
N PHE A 219 -6.31 -7.58 -11.26
CA PHE A 219 -5.90 -6.66 -10.18
C PHE A 219 -6.09 -5.20 -10.59
N MET A 220 -5.62 -4.79 -11.77
CA MET A 220 -5.79 -3.42 -12.28
C MET A 220 -7.26 -3.09 -12.54
N ALA A 221 -8.07 -4.06 -13.01
CA ALA A 221 -9.51 -3.85 -13.18
C ALA A 221 -10.23 -3.67 -11.84
N MET A 222 -9.81 -4.36 -10.78
CA MET A 222 -10.30 -4.16 -9.41
C MET A 222 -9.87 -2.81 -8.85
N ASP A 223 -8.64 -2.38 -9.10
CA ASP A 223 -8.14 -1.06 -8.72
C ASP A 223 -9.01 0.05 -9.33
N GLU A 224 -9.27 -0.01 -10.63
CA GLU A 224 -10.18 0.91 -11.33
C GLU A 224 -11.58 0.92 -10.70
N ALA A 225 -12.15 -0.26 -10.39
CA ALA A 225 -13.47 -0.37 -9.80
C ALA A 225 -13.53 0.21 -8.38
N LEU A 226 -12.61 -0.24 -7.52
CA LEU A 226 -12.68 0.02 -6.09
C LEU A 226 -12.18 1.41 -5.70
N LEU A 227 -11.09 1.87 -6.34
CA LEU A 227 -10.43 3.12 -5.98
C LEU A 227 -10.81 4.26 -6.93
N ALA A 228 -10.62 4.11 -8.24
CA ALA A 228 -10.90 5.19 -9.18
C ALA A 228 -12.40 5.49 -9.27
N ARG A 229 -13.26 4.46 -9.34
CA ARG A 229 -14.72 4.61 -9.43
C ARG A 229 -15.45 4.52 -8.11
N LYS A 230 -14.74 4.26 -7.01
CA LYS A 230 -15.30 4.19 -5.65
C LYS A 230 -16.50 3.22 -5.54
N LEU A 231 -16.39 2.08 -6.20
CA LEU A 231 -17.38 1.01 -6.15
C LEU A 231 -17.03 0.00 -5.04
N ARG A 232 -18.00 -0.88 -4.71
CA ARG A 232 -17.79 -2.03 -3.84
C ARG A 232 -18.26 -3.29 -4.54
N VAL A 233 -17.66 -4.44 -4.21
CA VAL A 233 -18.12 -5.73 -4.72
C VAL A 233 -19.51 -6.03 -4.15
N ALA A 234 -20.46 -6.29 -5.03
CA ALA A 234 -21.83 -6.65 -4.65
C ALA A 234 -21.97 -8.15 -4.43
N ASN A 235 -21.24 -8.97 -5.22
CA ASN A 235 -21.31 -10.42 -5.16
C ASN A 235 -19.99 -11.05 -5.64
N TYR A 236 -19.28 -11.71 -4.73
CA TYR A 236 -17.98 -12.34 -5.02
C TYR A 236 -18.11 -13.58 -5.91
N GLN A 237 -19.19 -14.36 -5.77
CA GLN A 237 -19.44 -15.54 -6.62
C GLN A 237 -19.62 -15.13 -8.09
N ASN A 238 -20.43 -14.11 -8.33
CA ASN A 238 -20.64 -13.59 -9.67
C ASN A 238 -19.37 -12.94 -10.24
N LEU A 239 -18.56 -12.29 -9.38
CA LEU A 239 -17.28 -11.72 -9.75
C LEU A 239 -16.31 -12.81 -10.19
N GLN A 240 -16.18 -13.89 -9.40
CA GLN A 240 -15.36 -15.05 -9.76
C GLN A 240 -15.83 -15.67 -11.09
N SER A 241 -17.15 -15.89 -11.24
CA SER A 241 -17.71 -16.42 -12.49
C SER A 241 -17.41 -15.53 -13.70
N SER A 242 -17.34 -14.22 -13.51
CA SER A 242 -17.03 -13.27 -14.60
C SER A 242 -15.56 -13.29 -15.04
N ILE A 243 -14.64 -13.77 -14.20
CA ILE A 243 -13.23 -13.94 -14.55
C ILE A 243 -12.87 -15.39 -14.91
N THR A 244 -13.84 -16.30 -14.82
CA THR A 244 -13.61 -17.72 -15.16
C THR A 244 -13.40 -17.89 -16.67
N GLY A 245 -12.31 -18.53 -17.06
CA GLY A 245 -11.95 -18.77 -18.45
C GLY A 245 -11.64 -17.52 -19.27
N VAL A 246 -11.40 -16.40 -18.57
CA VAL A 246 -11.24 -15.09 -19.23
C VAL A 246 -9.98 -15.01 -20.09
N TYR A 247 -8.97 -15.83 -19.83
CA TYR A 247 -7.76 -15.84 -20.62
C TYR A 247 -8.04 -16.26 -22.06
N GLU A 248 -8.67 -17.42 -22.27
CA GLU A 248 -8.96 -17.94 -23.61
C GLU A 248 -10.05 -17.15 -24.30
N SER A 249 -11.06 -16.73 -23.56
CA SER A 249 -12.23 -16.04 -24.14
C SER A 249 -11.95 -14.56 -24.51
N HIS A 250 -11.04 -13.90 -23.81
CA HIS A 250 -10.86 -12.44 -23.98
C HIS A 250 -9.39 -12.04 -24.08
N LEU A 251 -8.51 -12.49 -23.16
CA LEU A 251 -7.16 -11.93 -23.08
C LEU A 251 -6.28 -12.42 -24.24
N ARG A 252 -6.38 -13.69 -24.60
CA ARG A 252 -5.59 -14.30 -25.68
C ARG A 252 -5.90 -13.68 -27.05
N ALA A 253 -7.15 -13.34 -27.30
CA ALA A 253 -7.56 -12.73 -28.59
C ALA A 253 -7.15 -11.27 -28.73
N LEU A 254 -7.02 -10.56 -27.60
CA LEU A 254 -6.66 -9.15 -27.57
C LEU A 254 -5.14 -8.92 -27.51
N SER A 255 -4.35 -9.95 -27.27
CA SER A 255 -2.89 -9.88 -27.20
C SER A 255 -2.27 -10.68 -28.36
N SER A 256 -1.72 -9.98 -29.35
CA SER A 256 -1.04 -10.59 -30.47
C SER A 256 0.39 -11.05 -30.17
N GLU A 257 0.95 -10.69 -29.02
CA GLU A 257 2.36 -10.93 -28.65
C GLU A 257 2.50 -11.67 -27.32
N GLU A 258 3.59 -12.41 -27.17
CA GLU A 258 3.93 -13.11 -25.92
C GLU A 258 4.24 -12.15 -24.76
N GLN A 259 4.61 -10.90 -25.05
CA GLN A 259 4.92 -9.87 -24.07
C GLN A 259 3.99 -8.66 -24.23
N TRP A 260 3.19 -8.39 -23.22
CA TRP A 260 2.26 -7.26 -23.23
C TRP A 260 2.97 -5.95 -22.85
N THR A 261 2.74 -4.94 -23.67
CA THR A 261 3.18 -3.57 -23.35
C THR A 261 2.33 -2.97 -22.23
N ALA A 262 2.74 -1.81 -21.72
CA ALA A 262 1.92 -1.05 -20.75
C ALA A 262 0.55 -0.68 -21.33
N THR A 263 0.50 -0.34 -22.62
CA THR A 263 -0.75 -0.01 -23.32
C THR A 263 -1.66 -1.24 -23.44
N ASP A 264 -1.11 -2.40 -23.80
CA ASP A 264 -1.87 -3.65 -23.88
C ASP A 264 -2.51 -3.98 -22.53
N ARG A 265 -1.73 -3.92 -21.44
CA ARG A 265 -2.26 -4.20 -20.10
C ARG A 265 -3.37 -3.24 -19.71
N ARG A 266 -3.26 -1.96 -20.01
CA ARG A 266 -4.35 -1.00 -19.77
C ARG A 266 -5.59 -1.33 -20.57
N ASN A 267 -5.45 -1.67 -21.83
CA ASN A 267 -6.58 -2.04 -22.69
C ASN A 267 -7.25 -3.33 -22.21
N LEU A 268 -6.44 -4.35 -21.86
CA LEU A 268 -6.91 -5.60 -21.29
C LEU A 268 -7.62 -5.38 -19.95
N SER A 269 -7.06 -4.54 -19.07
CA SER A 269 -7.68 -4.19 -17.80
C SER A 269 -9.04 -3.50 -17.98
N LYS A 270 -9.13 -2.56 -18.94
CA LYS A 270 -10.43 -1.92 -19.28
C LYS A 270 -11.45 -2.92 -19.83
N ALA A 271 -11.01 -3.87 -20.66
CA ALA A 271 -11.90 -4.92 -21.18
C ALA A 271 -12.41 -5.81 -20.04
N ILE A 272 -11.52 -6.23 -19.12
CA ILE A 272 -11.90 -7.01 -17.94
C ILE A 272 -12.80 -6.20 -17.03
N PHE A 273 -12.52 -4.90 -16.81
CA PHE A 273 -13.42 -4.04 -16.04
C PHE A 273 -14.82 -4.03 -16.64
N GLY A 274 -14.95 -3.95 -17.97
CA GLY A 274 -16.26 -4.04 -18.65
C GLY A 274 -17.03 -5.32 -18.30
N LEU A 275 -16.33 -6.47 -18.27
CA LEU A 275 -16.93 -7.77 -17.92
C LEU A 275 -17.36 -7.87 -16.45
N ILE A 276 -16.54 -7.36 -15.54
CA ILE A 276 -16.78 -7.48 -14.11
C ILE A 276 -17.66 -6.38 -13.54
N SER A 277 -17.84 -5.26 -14.25
CA SER A 277 -18.50 -4.03 -13.75
C SER A 277 -19.90 -4.27 -13.19
N LYS A 278 -20.67 -5.19 -13.75
CA LYS A 278 -22.02 -5.60 -13.28
C LYS A 278 -22.02 -6.20 -11.86
N ASN A 279 -20.86 -6.63 -11.36
CA ASN A 279 -20.74 -7.23 -10.04
C ASN A 279 -20.42 -6.21 -8.94
N PHE A 280 -20.44 -4.94 -9.29
CA PHE A 280 -20.17 -3.84 -8.38
C PHE A 280 -21.39 -2.95 -8.20
N THR A 281 -21.45 -2.32 -7.03
CA THR A 281 -22.45 -1.29 -6.72
C THR A 281 -21.74 -0.06 -6.18
N PRO A 282 -22.32 1.14 -6.35
CA PRO A 282 -21.80 2.32 -5.67
C PRO A 282 -21.67 2.07 -4.16
N LYS A 283 -20.63 2.57 -3.55
CA LYS A 283 -20.58 2.62 -2.09
C LYS A 283 -21.75 3.44 -1.60
N ALA A 284 -22.54 2.91 -0.66
CA ALA A 284 -23.58 3.70 -0.01
C ALA A 284 -22.95 4.89 0.72
N GLY A 285 -23.64 6.04 0.78
CA GLY A 285 -23.08 7.29 1.27
C GLY A 285 -22.47 7.26 2.68
N SER A 286 -22.86 6.29 3.53
CA SER A 286 -22.27 6.06 4.85
C SER A 286 -20.94 5.30 4.83
N ASP A 287 -20.71 4.45 3.81
CA ASP A 287 -19.45 3.68 3.65
C ASP A 287 -18.40 4.42 2.80
N GLN A 288 -18.82 5.47 2.09
CA GLN A 288 -17.88 6.29 1.31
C GLN A 288 -16.86 7.01 2.17
N ASN A 289 -17.07 7.10 3.48
CA ASN A 289 -16.45 8.15 4.25
C ASN A 289 -15.37 7.75 5.25
N LEU A 290 -15.35 6.58 5.87
CA LEU A 290 -14.36 6.45 6.94
C LEU A 290 -12.94 6.15 6.45
N ALA A 291 -12.72 5.11 5.67
CA ALA A 291 -11.34 4.75 5.29
C ALA A 291 -10.75 5.68 4.21
N GLY A 292 -11.54 6.09 3.22
CA GLY A 292 -11.10 7.02 2.18
C GLY A 292 -10.96 8.45 2.69
N TRP A 293 -11.85 8.86 3.60
CA TRP A 293 -11.83 10.18 4.21
C TRP A 293 -10.68 10.33 5.21
N VAL A 294 -10.46 9.35 6.07
CA VAL A 294 -9.31 9.33 6.99
C VAL A 294 -8.00 9.39 6.21
N ALA A 295 -7.86 8.58 5.15
CA ALA A 295 -6.69 8.61 4.30
C ALA A 295 -6.52 9.95 3.56
N SER A 296 -7.63 10.55 3.09
CA SER A 296 -7.61 11.89 2.46
C SER A 296 -7.27 12.98 3.46
N LEU A 297 -7.82 12.91 4.68
CA LEU A 297 -7.52 13.84 5.77
C LEU A 297 -6.05 13.72 6.19
N GLU A 298 -5.56 12.51 6.44
CA GLU A 298 -4.15 12.26 6.77
C GLU A 298 -3.20 12.81 5.69
N ASN A 299 -3.54 12.59 4.42
CA ASN A 299 -2.75 13.13 3.31
C ASN A 299 -2.78 14.66 3.29
N THR A 300 -3.95 15.26 3.50
CA THR A 300 -4.11 16.72 3.56
C THR A 300 -3.29 17.30 4.71
N LEU A 301 -3.38 16.74 5.92
CA LEU A 301 -2.62 17.20 7.07
C LEU A 301 -1.10 17.04 6.90
N ASN A 302 -0.64 15.98 6.24
CA ASN A 302 0.79 15.76 6.00
C ASN A 302 1.37 16.65 4.89
N THR A 303 0.55 17.07 3.91
CA THR A 303 0.98 17.89 2.78
C THR A 303 0.80 19.39 2.99
N SER A 304 0.04 19.79 4.01
CA SER A 304 -0.36 21.18 4.27
C SER A 304 0.70 22.03 4.99
N LYS A 305 1.99 21.69 4.89
CA LYS A 305 3.09 22.50 5.48
C LYS A 305 3.23 23.91 4.90
N THR A 306 2.57 24.20 3.81
CA THR A 306 2.50 25.52 3.18
C THR A 306 1.07 25.84 2.84
N GLU A 307 0.63 27.09 3.03
CA GLU A 307 -0.69 27.59 2.61
C GLU A 307 -1.02 27.10 1.19
N GLN A 308 -1.91 26.12 1.09
CA GLN A 308 -2.36 25.64 -0.19
C GLN A 308 -3.73 26.24 -0.50
N VAL A 309 -3.88 26.72 -1.71
CA VAL A 309 -5.07 27.40 -2.23
C VAL A 309 -6.37 26.57 -2.12
N CYS A 310 -6.26 25.25 -1.82
CA CYS A 310 -7.38 24.31 -1.82
C CYS A 310 -7.79 23.77 -0.44
N TYR A 311 -7.12 24.19 0.63
CA TYR A 311 -7.44 23.71 2.00
C TYR A 311 -7.51 24.88 2.98
N ASP A 312 -8.50 24.81 3.89
CA ASP A 312 -8.60 25.72 5.06
C ASP A 312 -9.06 24.91 6.28
N PHE A 313 -8.53 25.24 7.44
CA PHE A 313 -8.82 24.52 8.68
C PHE A 313 -9.60 25.42 9.63
N LYS A 314 -10.58 24.83 10.31
CA LYS A 314 -11.37 25.50 11.34
C LYS A 314 -11.47 24.58 12.55
N MET A 315 -11.25 25.13 13.73
CA MET A 315 -11.30 24.38 14.97
C MET A 315 -12.73 23.93 15.32
N GLY A 316 -13.74 24.75 15.02
CA GLY A 316 -15.15 24.46 15.30
C GLY A 316 -16.06 25.55 14.75
N PHE A 317 -17.36 25.43 15.02
CA PHE A 317 -18.40 26.41 14.68
C PHE A 317 -18.75 27.33 15.83
N ALA A 318 -18.32 27.02 17.07
CA ALA A 318 -18.61 27.75 18.26
C ALA A 318 -17.42 28.60 18.75
N GLN A 319 -17.73 29.70 19.43
CA GLN A 319 -16.71 30.49 20.08
C GLN A 319 -16.39 29.89 21.45
N ILE A 320 -15.11 29.65 21.74
CA ILE A 320 -14.65 29.02 22.98
C ILE A 320 -14.72 29.98 24.17
N THR A 321 -14.62 31.30 23.94
CA THR A 321 -14.56 32.28 25.03
C THR A 321 -15.74 33.25 25.04
N GLY A 322 -16.42 33.37 26.18
CA GLY A 322 -17.18 34.55 26.57
C GLY A 322 -18.53 34.81 25.90
N ALA A 323 -19.13 33.89 25.15
CA ALA A 323 -20.36 34.15 24.42
C ALA A 323 -21.59 33.44 25.02
N GLU A 324 -22.66 34.23 25.23
CA GLU A 324 -23.99 33.68 25.56
C GLU A 324 -24.59 32.80 24.43
N LYS A 325 -24.14 33.01 23.17
CA LYS A 325 -24.53 32.19 22.01
C LYS A 325 -23.28 31.66 21.34
N PRO A 326 -22.89 30.42 21.63
CA PRO A 326 -21.62 29.88 21.18
C PRO A 326 -21.58 29.62 19.66
N PHE A 327 -22.70 29.23 19.04
CA PHE A 327 -22.74 29.02 17.57
C PHE A 327 -22.70 30.36 16.82
N LEU A 328 -21.72 30.52 15.95
CA LEU A 328 -21.50 31.73 15.18
C LEU A 328 -21.92 31.57 13.72
N PRO A 329 -23.07 32.09 13.28
CA PRO A 329 -23.44 32.11 11.86
C PRO A 329 -22.37 32.75 10.97
N ALA A 330 -21.57 33.65 11.53
CA ALA A 330 -20.44 34.29 10.85
C ALA A 330 -19.36 33.26 10.43
N VAL A 331 -19.14 32.19 11.20
CA VAL A 331 -18.18 31.12 10.83
C VAL A 331 -18.69 30.37 9.61
N VAL A 332 -19.95 30.00 9.56
CA VAL A 332 -20.57 29.35 8.40
C VAL A 332 -20.47 30.25 7.16
N SER A 333 -20.79 31.54 7.31
CA SER A 333 -20.64 32.51 6.21
C SER A 333 -19.19 32.62 5.73
N LYS A 334 -18.21 32.55 6.64
CA LYS A 334 -16.78 32.54 6.30
C LYS A 334 -16.38 31.28 5.56
N ILE A 335 -16.86 30.09 5.99
CA ILE A 335 -16.63 28.82 5.32
C ILE A 335 -17.15 28.86 3.88
N VAL A 336 -18.41 29.32 3.69
CA VAL A 336 -19.00 29.45 2.35
C VAL A 336 -18.19 30.41 1.46
N LYS A 337 -17.77 31.55 2.00
CA LYS A 337 -16.92 32.50 1.26
C LYS A 337 -15.56 31.88 0.88
N THR A 338 -14.96 31.16 1.79
CA THR A 338 -13.67 30.48 1.56
C THR A 338 -13.80 29.42 0.46
N LEU A 339 -14.81 28.55 0.54
CA LEU A 339 -15.09 27.54 -0.50
C LEU A 339 -15.36 28.19 -1.85
N THR A 340 -16.15 29.27 -1.89
CA THR A 340 -16.41 30.01 -3.14
C THR A 340 -15.13 30.62 -3.72
N ALA A 341 -14.26 31.18 -2.89
CA ALA A 341 -13.01 31.74 -3.33
C ALA A 341 -12.07 30.65 -3.89
N MET A 342 -11.98 29.52 -3.20
CA MET A 342 -11.16 28.37 -3.64
C MET A 342 -11.60 27.83 -5.01
N THR A 343 -12.90 27.61 -5.18
CA THR A 343 -13.46 27.10 -6.46
C THR A 343 -13.26 28.05 -7.63
N ASN A 344 -13.20 29.36 -7.37
CA ASN A 344 -12.93 30.38 -8.39
C ASN A 344 -11.45 30.48 -8.74
N THR A 345 -10.55 29.97 -7.89
CA THR A 345 -9.11 30.15 -8.07
C THR A 345 -8.47 28.96 -8.79
N LYS A 346 -8.99 27.75 -8.59
CA LYS A 346 -8.39 26.55 -9.19
C LYS A 346 -9.49 25.51 -9.49
N PRO A 347 -9.50 24.89 -10.69
CA PRO A 347 -10.35 23.73 -10.96
C PRO A 347 -9.88 22.54 -10.13
N GLY A 348 -10.79 21.88 -9.43
CA GLY A 348 -10.51 20.70 -8.60
C GLY A 348 -11.33 20.69 -7.31
N GLU A 349 -11.13 19.64 -6.50
CA GLU A 349 -11.77 19.52 -5.20
C GLU A 349 -11.05 20.43 -4.18
N CYS A 350 -11.81 21.24 -3.46
CA CYS A 350 -11.34 22.09 -2.39
C CYS A 350 -12.08 21.76 -1.09
N PHE A 351 -11.40 21.86 0.05
CA PHE A 351 -11.94 21.42 1.33
C PHE A 351 -11.77 22.50 2.40
N VAL A 352 -12.81 22.69 3.22
CA VAL A 352 -12.70 23.30 4.54
C VAL A 352 -12.91 22.20 5.57
N ILE A 353 -11.91 21.95 6.37
CA ILE A 353 -11.90 20.88 7.38
C ILE A 353 -12.17 21.51 8.73
N VAL A 354 -13.23 21.05 9.42
CA VAL A 354 -13.63 21.53 10.73
C VAL A 354 -13.30 20.47 11.80
N GLY A 355 -12.82 20.89 12.95
CA GLY A 355 -12.33 20.02 14.01
C GLY A 355 -10.80 19.84 13.99
N VAL A 356 -10.08 20.81 13.41
CA VAL A 356 -8.62 20.83 13.35
C VAL A 356 -8.10 22.19 13.78
N ALA A 357 -7.21 22.21 14.77
CA ALA A 357 -6.49 23.40 15.21
C ALA A 357 -5.07 23.41 14.59
N GLU A 358 -4.65 24.56 14.09
CA GLU A 358 -3.34 24.78 13.51
C GLU A 358 -2.26 25.10 14.56
N ARG A 359 -2.67 25.51 15.75
CA ARG A 359 -1.76 25.93 16.83
C ARG A 359 -2.04 25.16 18.11
N GLU A 360 -0.98 24.86 18.84
CA GLU A 360 -1.07 24.19 20.14
C GLU A 360 -1.89 24.99 21.16
N ALA A 361 -1.74 26.31 21.16
CA ALA A 361 -2.50 27.20 22.05
C ALA A 361 -4.02 27.09 21.83
N ASP A 362 -4.45 26.95 20.57
CA ASP A 362 -5.86 26.82 20.23
C ASP A 362 -6.39 25.43 20.64
N ALA A 363 -5.58 24.39 20.50
CA ALA A 363 -5.90 23.03 20.95
C ALA A 363 -6.00 22.95 22.49
N LEU A 364 -5.13 23.62 23.21
CA LEU A 364 -5.18 23.71 24.68
C LEU A 364 -6.44 24.47 25.14
N ALA A 365 -6.74 25.61 24.51
CA ALA A 365 -7.97 26.36 24.82
C ALA A 365 -9.23 25.51 24.53
N HIS A 366 -9.22 24.69 23.50
CA HIS A 366 -10.30 23.75 23.22
C HIS A 366 -10.41 22.69 24.32
N ALA A 367 -9.29 22.12 24.76
CA ALA A 367 -9.24 21.11 25.81
C ALA A 367 -9.76 21.69 27.15
N ASP A 368 -9.35 22.90 27.50
CA ASP A 368 -9.83 23.59 28.71
C ASP A 368 -11.33 23.86 28.68
N HIS A 369 -11.89 24.12 27.48
CA HIS A 369 -13.32 24.45 27.34
C HIS A 369 -14.23 23.19 27.26
N TYR A 370 -13.76 22.11 26.61
CA TYR A 370 -14.57 20.91 26.36
C TYR A 370 -14.17 19.71 27.22
N GLY A 371 -13.00 19.73 27.88
CA GLY A 371 -12.52 18.65 28.74
C GLY A 371 -11.84 17.50 28.02
N GLU A 372 -11.62 17.62 26.72
CA GLU A 372 -10.92 16.58 25.93
C GLU A 372 -9.71 17.13 25.20
N HIS A 373 -8.61 16.37 25.28
CA HIS A 373 -7.35 16.73 24.62
C HIS A 373 -7.38 16.40 23.15
N ALA A 374 -6.90 17.34 22.33
CA ALA A 374 -6.71 17.13 20.90
C ALA A 374 -5.65 16.07 20.61
N ILE A 375 -5.83 15.31 19.55
CA ILE A 375 -4.86 14.33 19.06
C ILE A 375 -3.85 15.06 18.17
N LYS A 376 -2.58 15.07 18.57
CA LYS A 376 -1.51 15.63 17.73
C LYS A 376 -1.25 14.73 16.53
N TYR A 377 -1.33 15.31 15.34
CA TYR A 377 -1.04 14.63 14.08
C TYR A 377 -0.24 15.56 13.16
N SER A 378 1.02 15.21 12.88
CA SER A 378 1.97 16.07 12.17
C SER A 378 2.11 17.45 12.85
N ASP A 379 1.88 18.52 12.12
CA ASP A 379 1.94 19.89 12.62
C ASP A 379 0.58 20.43 13.11
N PHE A 380 -0.46 19.57 13.12
CA PHE A 380 -1.84 19.91 13.47
C PHE A 380 -2.34 19.21 14.73
N TYR A 381 -3.45 19.68 15.24
CA TYR A 381 -4.12 19.14 16.42
C TYR A 381 -5.59 18.83 16.07
N ILE A 382 -5.95 17.56 16.06
CA ILE A 382 -7.31 17.10 15.74
C ILE A 382 -8.14 17.22 17.02
N THR A 383 -9.06 18.19 17.04
CA THR A 383 -9.97 18.46 18.16
C THR A 383 -11.29 17.73 18.01
N GLY A 384 -11.70 17.42 16.77
CA GLY A 384 -13.06 16.96 16.48
C GLY A 384 -14.10 18.07 16.69
N ILE A 385 -15.37 17.73 16.48
CA ILE A 385 -16.53 18.59 16.76
C ILE A 385 -17.57 17.92 17.65
N ASP A 386 -17.30 16.69 18.10
CA ASP A 386 -18.26 15.88 18.88
C ASP A 386 -18.62 16.55 20.20
N GLN A 387 -17.62 17.11 20.89
CA GLN A 387 -17.81 17.77 22.19
C GLN A 387 -18.56 19.09 22.04
N GLU A 388 -18.31 19.82 20.96
CA GLU A 388 -19.05 21.02 20.61
C GLU A 388 -20.51 20.69 20.35
N ALA A 389 -20.77 19.66 19.55
CA ALA A 389 -22.12 19.19 19.23
C ALA A 389 -22.84 18.67 20.48
N ALA A 390 -22.20 17.88 21.32
CA ALA A 390 -22.77 17.37 22.57
C ALA A 390 -23.14 18.52 23.53
N LYS A 391 -22.26 19.50 23.66
CA LYS A 391 -22.45 20.61 24.59
C LYS A 391 -23.58 21.56 24.19
N TYR A 392 -23.75 21.83 22.90
CA TYR A 392 -24.64 22.88 22.41
C TYR A 392 -25.87 22.37 21.66
N HIS A 393 -25.85 21.14 21.17
CA HIS A 393 -26.90 20.57 20.35
C HIS A 393 -27.42 19.21 20.85
N GLY A 394 -26.83 18.66 21.92
CA GLY A 394 -27.26 17.44 22.58
C GLY A 394 -26.74 16.15 21.95
N SER A 395 -26.37 16.14 20.68
CA SER A 395 -25.70 15.06 19.97
C SER A 395 -25.32 15.52 18.55
N LEU A 396 -24.41 14.80 17.92
CA LEU A 396 -24.20 14.87 16.47
C LEU A 396 -25.35 14.20 15.74
#